data_5037ce48bb931b2fa415c173746070d7
#
_entry.id   5037ce48bb931b2fa415c173746070d7
#
_cell.length_a   1.000
_cell.length_b   1.000
_cell.length_c   1.000
_cell.angle_alpha   90.00
_cell.angle_beta   90.00
_cell.angle_gamma   90.00
#
_symmetry.space_group_name_H-M   'P 1'
#
loop_
_entity.id
_entity.type
_entity.pdbx_description
1 polymer ?
#
loop_
_entity_poly.entity_id
_entity_poly.type
_entity_poly.pdbx_seq_one_letter_code
_entity_poly.pdbx_strand_id
1 'polypeptide(L)'
;MQEETVQHELRPKKPTWTHLALCVTDISKTIAWYEEFTHLKLLVRGEDESGYNAWVGDDSQADAPFLLVLAQFFEGKDPFAPAKHAELGPFAHIGIELPSKEMVDEMARKGEEAGCLAFGPMQMPKQIGYICFLKDPDGNTVEFSFDQGVYEKARAEWGK
;
A
#
# COMPACT_ATOMS: atom_id res chain seq x y z
N MET A 1 -22.56 -26.47 3.43
CA MET A 1 -23.72 -25.56 3.66
C MET A 1 -23.41 -24.43 4.65
N GLN A 2 -22.86 -24.68 5.83
CA GLN A 2 -22.53 -23.60 6.79
C GLN A 2 -21.41 -22.68 6.32
N GLU A 3 -20.34 -23.18 5.69
CA GLU A 3 -19.24 -22.37 5.15
C GLU A 3 -19.68 -21.50 3.97
N GLU A 4 -20.52 -21.97 3.06
CA GLU A 4 -21.07 -21.17 1.96
C GLU A 4 -21.97 -20.04 2.46
N THR A 5 -22.74 -20.26 3.50
CA THR A 5 -23.64 -19.25 4.07
C THR A 5 -22.83 -18.12 4.74
N VAL A 6 -21.77 -18.43 5.49
CA VAL A 6 -20.90 -17.45 6.13
C VAL A 6 -20.14 -16.63 5.08
N GLN A 7 -19.61 -17.25 4.03
CA GLN A 7 -18.95 -16.54 2.93
C GLN A 7 -19.89 -15.57 2.21
N HIS A 8 -21.16 -15.88 2.08
CA HIS A 8 -22.13 -15.00 1.42
C HIS A 8 -22.45 -13.76 2.27
N GLU A 9 -22.47 -13.87 3.60
CA GLU A 9 -22.72 -12.76 4.52
C GLU A 9 -21.54 -11.76 4.56
N LEU A 10 -20.31 -12.23 4.33
CA LEU A 10 -19.10 -11.41 4.31
C LEU A 10 -18.87 -10.67 2.99
N ARG A 11 -19.65 -10.94 1.94
CA ARG A 11 -19.50 -10.24 0.66
C ARG A 11 -19.98 -8.80 0.73
N PRO A 12 -19.32 -7.87 0.03
CA PRO A 12 -19.76 -6.48 0.01
C PRO A 12 -21.14 -6.36 -0.64
N LYS A 13 -22.02 -5.54 -0.06
CA LYS A 13 -23.39 -5.30 -0.56
C LYS A 13 -23.46 -4.20 -1.62
N LYS A 14 -22.35 -3.53 -1.89
CA LYS A 14 -22.19 -2.48 -2.90
C LYS A 14 -20.78 -2.56 -3.50
N PRO A 15 -20.54 -1.97 -4.69
CA PRO A 15 -19.18 -1.86 -5.22
C PRO A 15 -18.24 -1.22 -4.19
N THR A 16 -17.08 -1.84 -3.99
CA THR A 16 -16.14 -1.46 -2.94
C THR A 16 -14.71 -1.62 -3.44
N TRP A 17 -13.86 -0.67 -3.13
CA TRP A 17 -12.42 -0.79 -3.32
C TRP A 17 -11.88 -1.92 -2.44
N THR A 18 -11.07 -2.82 -3.01
CA THR A 18 -10.51 -3.94 -2.25
C THR A 18 -8.99 -4.01 -2.30
N HIS A 19 -8.36 -3.59 -3.40
CA HIS A 19 -6.92 -3.77 -3.52
C HIS A 19 -6.28 -2.92 -4.61
N LEU A 20 -4.96 -2.75 -4.48
CA LEU A 20 -4.01 -2.38 -5.51
C LEU A 20 -3.05 -3.56 -5.71
N ALA A 21 -2.85 -4.00 -6.95
CA ALA A 21 -1.94 -5.10 -7.26
C ALA A 21 -0.59 -4.58 -7.78
N LEU A 22 0.50 -5.17 -7.28
CA LEU A 22 1.86 -4.86 -7.68
C LEU A 22 2.60 -6.16 -8.05
N CYS A 23 3.30 -6.14 -9.18
CA CYS A 23 4.28 -7.17 -9.50
C CYS A 23 5.61 -6.79 -8.84
N VAL A 24 6.21 -7.73 -8.11
CA VAL A 24 7.42 -7.52 -7.32
C VAL A 24 8.52 -8.50 -7.71
N THR A 25 9.77 -8.11 -7.51
CA THR A 25 10.94 -8.95 -7.87
C THR A 25 11.35 -9.91 -6.75
N ASP A 26 11.09 -9.54 -5.49
CA ASP A 26 11.36 -10.36 -4.30
C ASP A 26 10.24 -10.13 -3.27
N ILE A 27 9.28 -11.04 -3.24
CA ILE A 27 8.08 -10.90 -2.40
C ILE A 27 8.42 -10.87 -0.90
N SER A 28 9.47 -11.57 -0.48
CA SER A 28 9.88 -11.58 0.93
C SER A 28 10.45 -10.23 1.36
N LYS A 29 11.28 -9.61 0.52
CA LYS A 29 11.81 -8.27 0.79
C LYS A 29 10.70 -7.22 0.79
N THR A 30 9.77 -7.32 -0.13
CA THR A 30 8.64 -6.38 -0.22
C THR A 30 7.75 -6.49 0.99
N ILE A 31 7.35 -7.69 1.41
CA ILE A 31 6.57 -7.89 2.65
C ILE A 31 7.31 -7.26 3.85
N ALA A 32 8.58 -7.61 4.03
CA ALA A 32 9.39 -7.09 5.15
C ALA A 32 9.47 -5.55 5.15
N TRP A 33 9.63 -4.95 3.98
CA TRP A 33 9.67 -3.49 3.84
C TRP A 33 8.33 -2.84 4.25
N TYR A 34 7.19 -3.34 3.75
CA TYR A 34 5.88 -2.79 4.10
C TYR A 34 5.55 -2.97 5.59
N GLU A 35 5.92 -4.09 6.20
CA GLU A 35 5.76 -4.31 7.64
C GLU A 35 6.67 -3.41 8.50
N GLU A 36 7.85 -3.06 8.00
CA GLU A 36 8.80 -2.20 8.70
C GLU A 36 8.46 -0.72 8.60
N PHE A 37 8.13 -0.24 7.39
CA PHE A 37 7.95 1.19 7.09
C PHE A 37 6.49 1.65 7.15
N THR A 38 5.52 0.74 7.23
CA THR A 38 4.10 1.09 7.26
C THR A 38 3.37 0.40 8.40
N HIS A 39 2.08 0.71 8.56
CA HIS A 39 1.19 0.00 9.48
C HIS A 39 0.65 -1.32 8.90
N LEU A 40 0.96 -1.63 7.64
CA LEU A 40 0.43 -2.81 6.95
C LEU A 40 1.06 -4.10 7.48
N LYS A 41 0.27 -5.16 7.51
CA LYS A 41 0.65 -6.50 7.98
C LYS A 41 0.34 -7.55 6.93
N LEU A 42 1.13 -8.61 6.93
CA LEU A 42 0.87 -9.79 6.10
C LEU A 42 -0.45 -10.44 6.52
N LEU A 43 -1.39 -10.55 5.57
CA LEU A 43 -2.65 -11.26 5.78
C LEU A 43 -2.55 -12.72 5.30
N VAL A 44 -2.04 -12.92 4.10
CA VAL A 44 -1.90 -14.24 3.50
C VAL A 44 -0.70 -14.27 2.56
N ARG A 45 -0.03 -15.43 2.50
CA ARG A 45 1.03 -15.73 1.53
C ARG A 45 0.80 -17.11 0.95
N GLY A 46 0.98 -17.24 -0.35
CA GLY A 46 0.82 -18.47 -1.09
C GLY A 46 1.86 -18.65 -2.18
N GLU A 47 1.86 -19.85 -2.72
CA GLU A 47 2.63 -20.24 -3.89
C GLU A 47 1.76 -21.11 -4.78
N ASP A 48 1.85 -20.92 -6.08
CA ASP A 48 1.24 -21.78 -7.08
C ASP A 48 2.22 -22.04 -8.24
N GLU A 49 1.75 -22.64 -9.33
CA GLU A 49 2.56 -22.94 -10.50
C GLU A 49 3.10 -21.72 -11.25
N SER A 50 2.54 -20.53 -11.00
CA SER A 50 2.93 -19.27 -11.64
C SER A 50 3.92 -18.46 -10.80
N GLY A 51 3.95 -18.63 -9.49
CA GLY A 51 4.83 -17.86 -8.61
C GLY A 51 4.36 -17.77 -7.17
N TYR A 52 4.86 -16.74 -6.49
CA TYR A 52 4.48 -16.38 -5.14
C TYR A 52 3.43 -15.27 -5.15
N ASN A 53 2.50 -15.30 -4.21
CA ASN A 53 1.54 -14.23 -3.98
C ASN A 53 1.46 -13.90 -2.49
N ALA A 54 1.08 -12.67 -2.17
CA ALA A 54 0.82 -12.23 -0.82
C ALA A 54 -0.18 -11.08 -0.80
N TRP A 55 -0.93 -10.98 0.29
CA TRP A 55 -1.79 -9.85 0.59
C TRP A 55 -1.30 -9.19 1.87
N VAL A 56 -1.07 -7.89 1.82
CA VAL A 56 -0.72 -7.08 2.98
C VAL A 56 -1.74 -5.95 3.15
N GLY A 57 -2.14 -5.67 4.37
CA GLY A 57 -3.18 -4.69 4.66
C GLY A 57 -3.17 -4.23 6.10
N ASP A 58 -4.11 -3.34 6.43
CA ASP A 58 -4.32 -2.84 7.78
C ASP A 58 -5.15 -3.85 8.58
N ASP A 59 -4.57 -4.48 9.58
CA ASP A 59 -5.22 -5.49 10.42
C ASP A 59 -6.33 -4.93 11.32
N SER A 60 -6.42 -3.61 11.46
CA SER A 60 -7.52 -2.93 12.14
C SER A 60 -8.77 -2.72 11.26
N GLN A 61 -8.69 -3.01 9.96
CA GLN A 61 -9.72 -2.73 8.96
C GLN A 61 -10.40 -4.01 8.41
N ALA A 62 -10.60 -5.02 9.25
CA ALA A 62 -11.14 -6.31 8.84
C ALA A 62 -12.54 -6.23 8.18
N ASP A 63 -13.37 -5.26 8.58
CA ASP A 63 -14.72 -5.08 8.04
C ASP A 63 -14.76 -4.36 6.69
N ALA A 64 -13.72 -3.62 6.36
CA ALA A 64 -13.58 -2.89 5.10
C ALA A 64 -12.11 -2.89 4.63
N PRO A 65 -11.54 -4.07 4.36
CA PRO A 65 -10.13 -4.17 4.05
C PRO A 65 -9.81 -3.54 2.69
N PHE A 66 -8.68 -2.83 2.64
CA PHE A 66 -8.01 -2.46 1.41
C PHE A 66 -6.60 -3.02 1.44
N LEU A 67 -6.21 -3.77 0.42
CA LEU A 67 -5.01 -4.59 0.43
C LEU A 67 -4.04 -4.18 -0.68
N LEU A 68 -2.77 -4.35 -0.43
CA LEU A 68 -1.78 -4.53 -1.49
C LEU A 68 -1.71 -6.01 -1.82
N VAL A 69 -2.00 -6.35 -3.08
CA VAL A 69 -1.83 -7.69 -3.62
C VAL A 69 -0.47 -7.74 -4.31
N LEU A 70 0.41 -8.59 -3.82
CA LEU A 70 1.78 -8.74 -4.33
C LEU A 70 1.88 -10.04 -5.11
N ALA A 71 2.49 -9.99 -6.29
CA ALA A 71 2.79 -11.16 -7.11
C ALA A 71 4.24 -11.13 -7.58
N GLN A 72 4.94 -12.26 -7.40
CA GLN A 72 6.25 -12.52 -7.96
C GLN A 72 6.16 -13.74 -8.87
N PHE A 73 6.26 -13.54 -10.18
CA PHE A 73 6.17 -14.63 -11.14
C PHE A 73 7.49 -15.39 -11.27
N PHE A 74 7.42 -16.72 -11.43
CA PHE A 74 8.56 -17.52 -11.81
C PHE A 74 8.97 -17.20 -13.26
N GLU A 75 10.23 -17.48 -13.60
CA GLU A 75 10.75 -17.28 -14.94
C GLU A 75 9.88 -17.99 -15.99
N GLY A 76 9.43 -17.23 -16.99
CA GLY A 76 8.58 -17.74 -18.06
C GLY A 76 7.12 -18.03 -17.67
N LYS A 77 6.69 -17.65 -16.45
CA LYS A 77 5.33 -17.89 -15.95
C LYS A 77 4.48 -16.61 -15.84
N ASP A 78 5.04 -15.46 -16.18
CA ASP A 78 4.29 -14.20 -16.19
C ASP A 78 3.22 -14.24 -17.31
N PRO A 79 1.92 -14.19 -16.97
CA PRO A 79 0.85 -14.25 -17.95
C PRO A 79 0.72 -12.95 -18.78
N PHE A 80 1.41 -11.88 -18.37
CA PHE A 80 1.39 -10.58 -19.04
C PHE A 80 2.59 -10.37 -19.96
N ALA A 81 3.57 -11.32 -19.97
CA ALA A 81 4.74 -11.21 -20.83
C ALA A 81 4.33 -11.09 -22.32
N PRO A 82 5.04 -10.29 -23.13
CA PRO A 82 6.29 -9.58 -22.84
C PRO A 82 6.12 -8.17 -22.25
N ALA A 83 4.93 -7.79 -21.81
CA ALA A 83 4.70 -6.48 -21.19
C ALA A 83 5.55 -6.30 -19.93
N LYS A 84 6.12 -5.10 -19.76
CA LYS A 84 6.85 -4.76 -18.54
C LYS A 84 5.87 -4.27 -17.48
N HIS A 85 6.04 -4.76 -16.25
CA HIS A 85 5.34 -4.21 -15.11
C HIS A 85 5.89 -2.83 -14.78
N ALA A 86 4.97 -1.84 -14.67
CA ALA A 86 5.34 -0.48 -14.33
C ALA A 86 5.47 -0.34 -12.80
N GLU A 87 6.47 0.42 -12.36
CA GLU A 87 6.54 0.92 -10.98
C GLU A 87 5.66 2.16 -10.80
N LEU A 88 5.23 2.41 -9.57
CA LEU A 88 4.52 3.64 -9.22
C LEU A 88 5.53 4.80 -9.08
N GLY A 89 5.45 5.75 -9.99
CA GLY A 89 6.28 6.94 -10.00
C GLY A 89 6.35 7.59 -11.40
N PRO A 90 6.86 8.83 -11.49
CA PRO A 90 7.21 9.74 -10.40
C PRO A 90 6.01 10.36 -9.69
N PHE A 91 4.83 10.44 -10.35
CA PHE A 91 3.61 11.01 -9.77
C PHE A 91 2.70 9.94 -9.13
N ALA A 92 2.56 8.78 -9.77
CA ALA A 92 1.77 7.67 -9.20
C ALA A 92 2.43 7.18 -7.90
N HIS A 93 1.65 7.06 -6.84
CA HIS A 93 2.14 6.65 -5.52
C HIS A 93 1.04 6.02 -4.67
N ILE A 94 1.46 5.37 -3.60
CA ILE A 94 0.58 4.94 -2.50
C ILE A 94 0.68 6.01 -1.42
N GLY A 95 -0.47 6.51 -0.92
CA GLY A 95 -0.52 7.53 0.13
C GLY A 95 -0.93 6.96 1.47
N ILE A 96 -0.15 7.28 2.51
CA ILE A 96 -0.41 6.94 3.92
C ILE A 96 -0.35 8.23 4.73
N GLU A 97 -1.47 8.62 5.35
CA GLU A 97 -1.49 9.78 6.25
C GLU A 97 -1.12 9.34 7.67
N LEU A 98 -0.21 10.10 8.27
CA LEU A 98 0.29 9.88 9.62
C LEU A 98 -0.37 10.84 10.62
N PRO A 99 -0.48 10.44 11.90
CA PRO A 99 -1.13 11.26 12.93
C PRO A 99 -0.47 12.59 13.24
N SER A 100 0.81 12.77 12.94
CA SER A 100 1.54 14.00 13.24
C SER A 100 2.68 14.29 12.27
N LYS A 101 3.10 15.56 12.25
CA LYS A 101 4.25 16.03 11.49
C LYS A 101 5.55 15.35 11.92
N GLU A 102 5.72 15.14 13.22
CA GLU A 102 6.89 14.49 13.81
C GLU A 102 7.02 13.04 13.33
N MET A 103 5.91 12.36 13.07
CA MET A 103 5.93 11.00 12.51
C MET A 103 6.38 11.00 11.05
N VAL A 104 6.08 12.05 10.27
CA VAL A 104 6.61 12.21 8.92
C VAL A 104 8.12 12.46 8.96
N ASP A 105 8.61 13.30 9.89
CA ASP A 105 10.03 13.54 10.09
C ASP A 105 10.78 12.25 10.47
N GLU A 106 10.21 11.47 11.38
CA GLU A 106 10.78 10.18 11.80
C GLU A 106 10.80 9.17 10.64
N MET A 107 9.75 9.13 9.83
CA MET A 107 9.69 8.26 8.65
C MET A 107 10.74 8.66 7.61
N ALA A 108 10.94 9.96 7.39
CA ALA A 108 11.97 10.46 6.49
C ALA A 108 13.38 10.11 6.99
N ARG A 109 13.64 10.28 8.30
CA ARG A 109 14.91 9.88 8.93
C ARG A 109 15.18 8.38 8.76
N LYS A 110 14.19 7.56 9.05
CA LYS A 110 14.26 6.10 8.91
C LYS A 110 14.51 5.69 7.46
N GLY A 111 13.83 6.35 6.51
CA GLY A 111 14.02 6.14 5.07
C GLY A 111 15.42 6.55 4.60
N GLU A 112 15.98 7.66 5.13
CA GLU A 112 17.35 8.10 4.83
C GLU A 112 18.38 7.08 5.32
N GLU A 113 18.25 6.62 6.57
CA GLU A 113 19.12 5.61 7.15
C GLU A 113 19.09 4.28 6.38
N ALA A 114 17.92 3.89 5.85
CA ALA A 114 17.75 2.70 5.04
C ALA A 114 18.11 2.90 3.54
N GLY A 115 18.42 4.14 3.13
CA GLY A 115 18.75 4.46 1.74
C GLY A 115 17.57 4.44 0.78
N CYS A 116 16.33 4.58 1.29
CA CYS A 116 15.10 4.55 0.48
C CYS A 116 14.31 5.88 0.50
N LEU A 117 14.80 6.93 1.17
CA LEU A 117 14.19 8.26 1.09
C LEU A 117 14.36 8.83 -0.32
N ALA A 118 13.24 9.21 -0.94
CA ALA A 118 13.23 9.79 -2.28
C ALA A 118 12.98 11.31 -2.29
N PHE A 119 12.23 11.83 -1.29
CA PHE A 119 11.86 13.24 -1.23
C PHE A 119 11.43 13.64 0.18
N GLY A 120 11.68 14.90 0.52
CA GLY A 120 11.23 15.52 1.78
C GLY A 120 12.12 15.18 2.99
N PRO A 121 11.64 15.45 4.21
CA PRO A 121 10.32 15.97 4.54
C PRO A 121 10.14 17.44 4.15
N MET A 122 8.96 17.84 3.67
CA MET A 122 8.71 19.20 3.21
C MET A 122 7.23 19.61 3.37
N GLN A 123 7.02 20.87 3.75
CA GLN A 123 5.69 21.48 3.70
C GLN A 123 5.35 21.84 2.26
N MET A 124 4.29 21.26 1.78
CA MET A 124 3.68 21.50 0.47
C MET A 124 2.45 22.42 0.61
N PRO A 125 1.81 22.87 -0.48
CA PRO A 125 0.52 23.55 -0.43
C PRO A 125 -0.50 22.78 0.42
N LYS A 126 -1.46 23.50 1.02
CA LYS A 126 -2.39 22.98 2.03
C LYS A 126 -3.08 21.66 1.65
N GLN A 127 -3.43 21.48 0.37
CA GLN A 127 -4.12 20.25 -0.11
C GLN A 127 -3.20 19.03 -0.21
N ILE A 128 -1.89 19.23 -0.09
CA ILE A 128 -0.88 18.18 -0.15
C ILE A 128 -0.33 17.90 1.25
N GLY A 129 -0.24 18.93 2.11
CA GLY A 129 0.20 18.81 3.49
C GLY A 129 1.71 18.75 3.66
N TYR A 130 2.15 18.18 4.76
CA TYR A 130 3.56 17.93 5.06
C TYR A 130 3.92 16.49 4.70
N ILE A 131 4.88 16.30 3.80
CA ILE A 131 5.10 14.98 3.17
C ILE A 131 6.56 14.57 3.12
N CYS A 132 6.78 13.26 3.03
CA CYS A 132 7.99 12.65 2.48
C CYS A 132 7.62 11.47 1.58
N PHE A 133 8.54 11.11 0.65
CA PHE A 133 8.42 9.93 -0.20
C PHE A 133 9.53 8.94 0.08
N LEU A 134 9.16 7.69 0.26
CA LEU A 134 10.07 6.56 0.27
C LEU A 134 9.88 5.71 -0.98
N LYS A 135 10.92 4.95 -1.35
CA LYS A 135 10.85 3.92 -2.38
C LYS A 135 10.79 2.54 -1.75
N ASP A 136 9.82 1.73 -2.15
CA ASP A 136 9.80 0.32 -1.80
C ASP A 136 10.93 -0.45 -2.53
N PRO A 137 11.16 -1.75 -2.27
CA PRO A 137 12.25 -2.50 -2.91
C PRO A 137 12.20 -2.56 -4.44
N ASP A 138 11.04 -2.39 -5.06
CA ASP A 138 10.87 -2.37 -6.52
C ASP A 138 10.80 -0.97 -7.11
N GLY A 139 11.02 0.07 -6.30
CA GLY A 139 11.03 1.47 -6.71
C GLY A 139 9.65 2.14 -6.72
N ASN A 140 8.61 1.49 -6.19
CA ASN A 140 7.29 2.12 -6.04
C ASN A 140 7.36 3.26 -5.03
N THR A 141 6.74 4.39 -5.37
CA THR A 141 6.68 5.56 -4.50
C THR A 141 5.60 5.37 -3.44
N VAL A 142 5.99 5.54 -2.18
CA VAL A 142 5.07 5.58 -1.03
C VAL A 142 5.18 6.95 -0.37
N GLU A 143 4.07 7.68 -0.35
CA GLU A 143 3.96 8.98 0.32
C GLU A 143 3.54 8.77 1.78
N PHE A 144 4.24 9.43 2.69
CA PHE A 144 3.82 9.62 4.06
C PHE A 144 3.48 11.10 4.24
N SER A 145 2.27 11.39 4.69
CA SER A 145 1.74 12.74 4.76
C SER A 145 1.12 13.07 6.11
N PHE A 146 1.00 14.35 6.38
CA PHE A 146 0.27 14.90 7.52
C PHE A 146 -0.53 16.11 7.08
N ASP A 147 -1.77 16.20 7.56
CA ASP A 147 -2.67 17.35 7.39
C ASP A 147 -3.04 17.65 5.92
N GLN A 148 -3.35 16.62 5.15
CA GLN A 148 -3.92 16.77 3.79
C GLN A 148 -5.38 17.21 3.80
N GLY A 149 -6.07 17.10 4.93
CA GLY A 149 -7.47 17.46 5.09
C GLY A 149 -8.46 16.47 4.44
N VAL A 150 -8.04 15.23 4.18
CA VAL A 150 -8.87 14.21 3.51
C VAL A 150 -10.12 13.90 4.31
N TYR A 151 -9.98 13.66 5.63
CA TYR A 151 -11.10 13.30 6.51
C TYR A 151 -12.08 14.46 6.70
N GLU A 152 -11.58 15.70 6.87
CA GLU A 152 -12.40 16.90 6.98
C GLU A 152 -13.24 17.12 5.72
N LYS A 153 -12.61 17.05 4.55
CA LYS A 153 -13.26 17.18 3.24
C LYS A 153 -14.31 16.10 3.03
N ALA A 154 -13.95 14.84 3.24
CA ALA A 154 -14.87 13.72 3.04
C ALA A 154 -16.09 13.84 3.96
N ARG A 155 -15.90 14.23 5.22
CA ARG A 155 -16.99 14.44 6.17
C ARG A 155 -17.87 15.63 5.77
N ALA A 156 -17.26 16.74 5.31
CA ALA A 156 -18.02 17.92 4.89
C ALA A 156 -18.89 17.64 3.66
N GLU A 157 -18.38 16.91 2.69
CA GLU A 157 -19.05 16.69 1.41
C GLU A 157 -19.94 15.43 1.40
N TRP A 158 -19.55 14.37 2.10
CA TRP A 158 -20.19 13.06 2.04
C TRP A 158 -20.81 12.58 3.35
N GLY A 159 -20.50 13.25 4.47
CA GLY A 159 -20.97 12.89 5.81
C GLY A 159 -22.42 13.35 6.07
N LYS A 160 -23.39 12.73 5.36
CA LYS A 160 -24.83 13.00 5.52
C LYS A 160 -25.49 12.05 6.50
#